data_4b310dc8efc0ecc3ace81c275a2ef37b
#
_entry.id   4b310dc8efc0ecc3ace81c275a2ef37b
#
_cell.length_a   1.000
_cell.length_b   1.000
_cell.length_c   1.000
_cell.angle_alpha   90.00
_cell.angle_beta   90.00
_cell.angle_gamma   90.00
#
_symmetry.space_group_name_H-M   'P 1'
#
loop_
_entity.id
_entity.type
_entity.pdbx_description
1 polymer ?
#
loop_
_entity_poly.entity_id
_entity_poly.type
_entity_poly.pdbx_seq_one_letter_code
_entity_poly.pdbx_strand_id
1 'polypeptide(L)'
;MKNSNGEKAALDYLERDSVLNADMINTLRSNTGKMLYCDGGVLVYNIPGEVFLMNASCAECAERMLPLIADAYALVAHNEELIPMLMERLGFTHRQDCHQLAYTGKTPLPLRVPADTVVRRLTREHTDFVAEHYSHSPDRQYIEERIDYGMLGAFVNGELAGFVGVHDEGSIGMLEIVPEFKRLGLGSLLEASMINARLEQGFIPYGQVILGNLPSERLQNKLGLSRAEGIVSWLTRKDVFE
;
A
#
# COMPACT_ATOMS: atom_id res chain seq x y z
N MET A 1 2.30 29.04 0.89
CA MET A 1 3.33 28.82 -0.13
C MET A 1 3.92 27.44 0.13
N LYS A 2 3.76 26.47 -0.80
CA LYS A 2 4.41 25.17 -0.65
C LYS A 2 5.92 25.38 -0.65
N ASN A 3 6.63 24.73 0.25
CA ASN A 3 8.08 24.78 0.34
C ASN A 3 8.68 23.87 -0.75
N SER A 4 8.61 24.32 -2.02
CA SER A 4 8.99 23.55 -3.21
C SER A 4 10.41 22.95 -3.15
N ASN A 5 11.33 23.62 -2.44
CA ASN A 5 12.70 23.15 -2.28
C ASN A 5 12.79 21.97 -1.30
N GLY A 6 12.03 21.98 -0.21
CA GLY A 6 12.02 20.89 0.77
C GLY A 6 11.37 19.62 0.21
N GLU A 7 10.23 19.75 -0.49
CA GLU A 7 9.57 18.59 -1.13
C GLU A 7 10.46 17.96 -2.22
N LYS A 8 11.17 18.78 -2.99
CA LYS A 8 12.13 18.29 -3.97
C LYS A 8 13.25 17.50 -3.31
N ALA A 9 13.87 18.04 -2.24
CA ALA A 9 14.93 17.36 -1.50
C ALA A 9 14.45 16.02 -0.90
N ALA A 10 13.21 15.99 -0.40
CA ALA A 10 12.61 14.75 0.11
C ALA A 10 12.44 13.72 -1.01
N LEU A 11 11.91 14.10 -2.17
CA LEU A 11 11.77 13.21 -3.32
C LEU A 11 13.14 12.73 -3.83
N ASP A 12 14.13 13.63 -3.96
CA ASP A 12 15.50 13.26 -4.37
C ASP A 12 16.15 12.24 -3.40
N TYR A 13 15.81 12.31 -2.11
CA TYR A 13 16.24 11.33 -1.11
C TYR A 13 15.52 9.99 -1.27
N LEU A 14 14.20 9.98 -1.36
CA LEU A 14 13.37 8.79 -1.41
C LEU A 14 13.54 8.02 -2.73
N GLU A 15 13.77 8.71 -3.84
CA GLU A 15 13.95 8.12 -5.17
C GLU A 15 15.26 7.34 -5.33
N ARG A 16 16.18 7.40 -4.37
CA ARG A 16 17.38 6.54 -4.34
C ARG A 16 17.02 5.06 -4.20
N ASP A 17 15.90 4.78 -3.53
CA ASP A 17 15.25 3.47 -3.49
C ASP A 17 13.74 3.66 -3.68
N SER A 18 13.33 3.82 -4.93
CA SER A 18 11.93 4.09 -5.28
C SER A 18 11.01 2.89 -5.06
N VAL A 19 11.53 1.69 -4.91
CA VAL A 19 10.75 0.50 -4.56
C VAL A 19 10.42 0.53 -3.08
N LEU A 20 11.44 0.69 -2.22
CA LEU A 20 11.23 0.74 -0.77
C LEU A 20 10.39 1.94 -0.33
N ASN A 21 10.49 3.06 -1.02
CA ASN A 21 9.82 4.31 -0.65
C ASN A 21 8.63 4.68 -1.55
N ALA A 22 8.04 3.71 -2.25
CA ALA A 22 6.95 3.96 -3.20
C ALA A 22 5.73 4.64 -2.55
N ASP A 23 5.38 4.26 -1.33
CA ASP A 23 4.32 4.84 -0.51
C ASP A 23 4.59 6.31 -0.17
N MET A 24 5.78 6.62 0.32
CA MET A 24 6.19 7.99 0.66
C MET A 24 6.26 8.90 -0.58
N ILE A 25 6.82 8.39 -1.68
CA ILE A 25 6.90 9.11 -2.96
C ILE A 25 5.50 9.41 -3.48
N ASN A 26 4.61 8.42 -3.50
CA ASN A 26 3.23 8.61 -3.94
C ASN A 26 2.49 9.62 -3.07
N THR A 27 2.63 9.53 -1.74
CA THR A 27 2.01 10.43 -0.78
C THR A 27 2.41 11.89 -1.03
N LEU A 28 3.69 12.15 -1.32
CA LEU A 28 4.17 13.50 -1.63
C LEU A 28 3.69 13.99 -3.00
N ARG A 29 3.80 13.14 -4.04
CA ARG A 29 3.43 13.51 -5.42
C ARG A 29 1.94 13.76 -5.60
N SER A 30 1.09 13.01 -4.91
CA SER A 30 -0.36 13.15 -4.99
C SER A 30 -0.93 14.29 -4.13
N ASN A 31 -0.10 14.92 -3.29
CA ASN A 31 -0.54 15.87 -2.26
C ASN A 31 -1.55 15.29 -1.26
N THR A 32 -1.53 13.99 -1.05
CA THR A 32 -2.35 13.31 -0.03
C THR A 32 -1.67 13.28 1.33
N GLY A 33 -0.50 13.91 1.48
CA GLY A 33 0.22 13.94 2.74
C GLY A 33 0.95 15.24 3.00
N LYS A 34 1.57 15.30 4.17
CA LYS A 34 2.38 16.42 4.63
C LYS A 34 3.80 15.93 4.91
N MET A 35 4.79 16.56 4.28
CA MET A 35 6.16 16.39 4.69
C MET A 35 6.37 17.13 6.02
N LEU A 36 6.80 16.42 7.04
CA LEU A 36 7.05 16.94 8.38
C LEU A 36 8.53 17.18 8.66
N TYR A 37 9.41 16.39 8.02
CA TYR A 37 10.86 16.47 8.22
C TYR A 37 11.61 16.01 6.97
N CYS A 38 12.78 16.67 6.70
CA CYS A 38 13.66 16.29 5.62
C CYS A 38 15.09 16.79 5.93
N ASP A 39 15.85 16.00 6.71
CA ASP A 39 17.29 16.21 6.96
C ASP A 39 17.91 14.89 7.46
N GLY A 40 18.72 14.23 6.62
CA GLY A 40 19.25 12.90 6.90
C GLY A 40 18.17 11.80 6.94
N GLY A 41 17.00 12.08 6.42
CA GLY A 41 15.83 11.19 6.31
C GLY A 41 14.59 11.99 5.98
N VAL A 42 13.47 11.29 5.82
CA VAL A 42 12.18 11.90 5.50
C VAL A 42 11.10 11.34 6.42
N LEU A 43 10.26 12.23 6.94
CA LEU A 43 9.04 11.91 7.66
C LEU A 43 7.85 12.53 6.94
N VAL A 44 6.87 11.70 6.59
CA VAL A 44 5.64 12.10 5.92
C VAL A 44 4.45 11.65 6.74
N TYR A 45 3.42 12.47 6.83
CA TYR A 45 2.11 12.07 7.31
C TYR A 45 1.19 11.83 6.12
N ASN A 46 0.74 10.60 5.92
CA ASN A 46 -0.27 10.23 4.94
C ASN A 46 -1.65 10.56 5.52
N ILE A 47 -2.38 11.49 4.89
CA ILE A 47 -3.64 12.01 5.44
C ILE A 47 -4.76 10.98 5.31
N PRO A 48 -4.98 10.30 4.15
CA PRO A 48 -6.06 9.31 4.04
C PRO A 48 -5.90 8.11 4.97
N GLY A 49 -4.66 7.61 5.10
CA GLY A 49 -4.37 6.45 5.95
C GLY A 49 -4.13 6.81 7.42
N GLU A 50 -4.14 8.10 7.77
CA GLU A 50 -3.85 8.60 9.12
C GLU A 50 -2.56 8.02 9.74
N VAL A 51 -1.54 7.76 8.88
CA VAL A 51 -0.31 7.07 9.25
C VAL A 51 0.92 7.91 8.95
N PHE A 52 1.92 7.81 9.83
CA PHE A 52 3.25 8.36 9.59
C PHE A 52 4.09 7.36 8.81
N LEU A 53 4.87 7.86 7.85
CA LEU A 53 5.80 7.08 7.03
C LEU A 53 7.19 7.65 7.28
N MET A 54 8.14 6.82 7.71
CA MET A 54 9.49 7.26 8.11
C MET A 54 10.56 6.46 7.38
N ASN A 55 11.50 7.18 6.77
CA ASN A 55 12.78 6.63 6.33
C ASN A 55 13.90 7.53 6.88
N ALA A 56 14.82 6.98 7.66
CA ALA A 56 15.92 7.71 8.29
C ALA A 56 17.27 7.02 8.03
N SER A 57 18.30 7.79 7.66
CA SER A 57 19.60 7.25 7.34
C SER A 57 20.39 6.73 8.55
N CYS A 58 19.98 7.09 9.77
CA CYS A 58 20.63 6.67 11.02
C CYS A 58 19.71 6.94 12.23
N ALA A 59 20.07 6.36 13.37
CA ALA A 59 19.32 6.53 14.62
C ALA A 59 19.21 7.99 15.07
N GLU A 60 20.28 8.77 14.96
CA GLU A 60 20.28 10.19 15.32
C GLU A 60 19.30 11.00 14.45
N CYS A 61 19.20 10.64 13.15
CA CYS A 61 18.23 11.25 12.24
C CYS A 61 16.81 10.89 12.63
N ALA A 62 16.55 9.65 12.99
CA ALA A 62 15.26 9.20 13.47
C ALA A 62 14.87 9.90 14.80
N GLU A 63 15.80 10.03 15.75
CA GLU A 63 15.55 10.72 17.03
C GLU A 63 15.06 12.16 16.86
N ARG A 64 15.55 12.87 15.85
CA ARG A 64 15.06 14.23 15.53
C ARG A 64 13.60 14.26 15.03
N MET A 65 13.11 13.14 14.51
CA MET A 65 11.72 13.01 14.05
C MET A 65 10.75 12.62 15.16
N LEU A 66 11.22 11.93 16.23
CA LEU A 66 10.35 11.42 17.30
C LEU A 66 9.42 12.47 17.92
N PRO A 67 9.84 13.72 18.21
CA PRO A 67 8.93 14.72 18.77
C PRO A 67 7.75 15.07 17.87
N LEU A 68 7.86 14.82 16.56
CA LEU A 68 6.80 15.12 15.58
C LEU A 68 5.73 14.02 15.51
N ILE A 69 5.99 12.86 16.11
CA ILE A 69 5.15 11.66 16.06
C ILE A 69 4.91 11.03 17.44
N ALA A 70 5.12 11.78 18.53
CA ALA A 70 4.99 11.27 19.89
C ALA A 70 3.61 10.66 20.19
N ASP A 71 2.55 11.21 19.59
CA ASP A 71 1.16 10.74 19.74
C ASP A 71 0.69 9.88 18.58
N ALA A 72 1.59 9.39 17.72
CA ALA A 72 1.23 8.57 16.58
C ALA A 72 0.48 7.31 17.00
N TYR A 73 -0.63 7.03 16.32
CA TYR A 73 -1.34 5.76 16.45
C TYR A 73 -0.60 4.65 15.70
N ALA A 74 -0.14 4.95 14.49
CA ALA A 74 0.58 4.04 13.61
C ALA A 74 1.76 4.73 12.92
N LEU A 75 2.81 3.97 12.68
CA LEU A 75 4.01 4.36 11.95
C LEU A 75 4.43 3.23 11.00
N VAL A 76 4.67 3.55 9.74
CA VAL A 76 5.37 2.66 8.81
C VAL A 76 6.84 3.05 8.78
N ALA A 77 7.69 2.17 9.27
CA ALA A 77 9.14 2.36 9.32
C ALA A 77 9.81 1.59 8.18
N HIS A 78 10.70 2.29 7.43
CA HIS A 78 11.40 1.75 6.27
C HIS A 78 12.84 1.31 6.57
N ASN A 79 13.24 1.35 7.85
CA ASN A 79 14.59 0.98 8.31
C ASN A 79 14.49 -0.05 9.42
N GLU A 80 14.74 -1.31 9.10
CA GLU A 80 14.57 -2.44 10.02
C GLU A 80 15.43 -2.28 11.30
N GLU A 81 16.65 -1.78 11.16
CA GLU A 81 17.59 -1.57 12.25
C GLU A 81 17.12 -0.55 13.30
N LEU A 82 16.20 0.34 12.92
CA LEU A 82 15.65 1.36 13.83
C LEU A 82 14.42 0.90 14.60
N ILE A 83 13.77 -0.18 14.20
CA ILE A 83 12.49 -0.63 14.76
C ILE A 83 12.54 -0.84 16.28
N PRO A 84 13.55 -1.50 16.87
CA PRO A 84 13.59 -1.69 18.32
C PRO A 84 13.57 -0.34 19.08
N MET A 85 14.36 0.62 18.62
CA MET A 85 14.39 1.96 19.20
C MET A 85 13.08 2.71 19.02
N LEU A 86 12.47 2.63 17.82
CA LEU A 86 11.18 3.30 17.54
C LEU A 86 10.07 2.73 18.42
N MET A 87 10.00 1.41 18.57
CA MET A 87 8.99 0.75 19.42
C MET A 87 9.15 1.16 20.89
N GLU A 88 10.38 1.15 21.42
CA GLU A 88 10.65 1.54 22.80
C GLU A 88 10.31 3.02 23.06
N ARG A 89 10.81 3.93 22.19
CA ARG A 89 10.69 5.38 22.39
C ARG A 89 9.27 5.91 22.18
N LEU A 90 8.49 5.29 21.30
CA LEU A 90 7.12 5.70 20.95
C LEU A 90 6.04 4.85 21.61
N GLY A 91 6.42 3.79 22.34
CA GLY A 91 5.49 2.91 23.03
C GLY A 91 4.63 2.06 22.10
N PHE A 92 5.14 1.71 20.92
CA PHE A 92 4.49 0.75 20.06
C PHE A 92 4.68 -0.67 20.59
N THR A 93 3.60 -1.45 20.58
CA THR A 93 3.56 -2.81 21.15
C THR A 93 3.34 -3.89 20.11
N HIS A 94 2.90 -3.50 18.90
CA HIS A 94 2.63 -4.43 17.80
C HIS A 94 3.46 -4.05 16.59
N ARG A 95 3.91 -5.08 15.87
CA ARG A 95 4.74 -4.96 14.67
C ARG A 95 4.25 -5.96 13.62
N GLN A 96 4.04 -5.47 12.39
CA GLN A 96 3.81 -6.32 11.22
C GLN A 96 4.82 -5.98 10.13
N ASP A 97 5.60 -6.97 9.75
CA ASP A 97 6.64 -6.84 8.73
C ASP A 97 6.09 -7.20 7.35
N CYS A 98 6.42 -6.38 6.37
CA CYS A 98 6.00 -6.56 4.99
C CYS A 98 7.17 -6.42 4.02
N HIS A 99 7.17 -7.23 2.97
CA HIS A 99 7.91 -6.90 1.75
C HIS A 99 7.18 -5.79 1.01
N GLN A 100 7.86 -4.72 0.65
CA GLN A 100 7.35 -3.73 -0.28
C GLN A 100 7.72 -4.16 -1.70
N LEU A 101 6.72 -4.29 -2.56
CA LEU A 101 6.89 -4.60 -3.97
C LEU A 101 6.27 -3.49 -4.80
N ALA A 102 6.98 -3.04 -5.84
CA ALA A 102 6.50 -1.98 -6.70
C ALA A 102 6.69 -2.30 -8.17
N TYR A 103 5.75 -1.87 -9.00
CA TYR A 103 5.89 -1.92 -10.44
C TYR A 103 6.60 -0.65 -10.91
N THR A 104 7.85 -0.79 -11.33
CA THR A 104 8.70 0.32 -11.79
C THR A 104 8.64 0.53 -13.31
N GLY A 105 7.93 -0.34 -14.03
CA GLY A 105 7.68 -0.19 -15.46
C GLY A 105 6.81 1.03 -15.76
N LYS A 106 7.00 1.60 -16.96
CA LYS A 106 6.23 2.76 -17.43
C LYS A 106 5.11 2.38 -18.40
N THR A 107 5.05 1.13 -18.81
CA THR A 107 4.07 0.62 -19.77
C THR A 107 3.03 -0.22 -19.06
N PRO A 108 1.75 -0.11 -19.41
CA PRO A 108 0.72 -0.97 -18.84
C PRO A 108 1.02 -2.46 -19.03
N LEU A 109 0.66 -3.25 -18.04
CA LEU A 109 0.75 -4.70 -18.12
C LEU A 109 -0.28 -5.27 -19.11
N PRO A 110 0.06 -6.31 -19.89
CA PRO A 110 -0.90 -6.97 -20.76
C PRO A 110 -1.97 -7.68 -19.93
N LEU A 111 -3.24 -7.42 -20.24
CA LEU A 111 -4.36 -8.09 -19.57
C LEU A 111 -4.72 -9.39 -20.31
N ARG A 112 -4.64 -10.50 -19.59
CA ARG A 112 -5.13 -11.81 -20.08
C ARG A 112 -6.52 -12.04 -19.51
N VAL A 113 -7.53 -11.66 -20.29
CA VAL A 113 -8.94 -11.76 -19.89
C VAL A 113 -9.46 -13.15 -20.24
N PRO A 114 -9.90 -13.97 -19.26
CA PRO A 114 -10.54 -15.25 -19.53
C PRO A 114 -11.87 -15.07 -20.31
N ALA A 115 -12.34 -16.14 -20.95
CA ALA A 115 -13.64 -16.11 -21.62
C ALA A 115 -14.76 -15.69 -20.63
N ASP A 116 -15.77 -15.02 -21.14
CA ASP A 116 -16.96 -14.59 -20.39
C ASP A 116 -16.66 -13.75 -19.15
N THR A 117 -15.48 -13.11 -19.12
CA THR A 117 -14.99 -12.30 -17.99
C THR A 117 -14.97 -10.82 -18.34
N VAL A 118 -15.45 -9.97 -17.43
CA VAL A 118 -15.37 -8.51 -17.52
C VAL A 118 -14.80 -7.95 -16.22
N VAL A 119 -13.84 -7.03 -16.32
CA VAL A 119 -13.36 -6.24 -15.18
C VAL A 119 -13.98 -4.86 -15.23
N ARG A 120 -14.63 -4.44 -14.15
CA ARG A 120 -15.22 -3.11 -14.03
C ARG A 120 -15.17 -2.59 -12.59
N ARG A 121 -15.38 -1.28 -12.42
CA ARG A 121 -15.48 -0.68 -11.08
C ARG A 121 -16.68 -1.25 -10.33
N LEU A 122 -16.47 -1.52 -9.05
CA LEU A 122 -17.55 -1.82 -8.12
C LEU A 122 -18.30 -0.54 -7.75
N THR A 123 -19.55 -0.72 -7.33
CA THR A 123 -20.43 0.30 -6.76
C THR A 123 -20.82 -0.13 -5.36
N ARG A 124 -21.41 0.76 -4.58
CA ARG A 124 -21.89 0.45 -3.22
C ARG A 124 -22.89 -0.70 -3.14
N GLU A 125 -23.53 -1.06 -4.25
CA GLU A 125 -24.37 -2.27 -4.33
C GLU A 125 -23.59 -3.56 -4.05
N HIS A 126 -22.27 -3.54 -4.21
CA HIS A 126 -21.39 -4.68 -3.97
C HIS A 126 -20.80 -4.70 -2.55
N THR A 127 -21.15 -3.74 -1.68
CA THR A 127 -20.57 -3.62 -0.32
C THR A 127 -20.75 -4.89 0.48
N ASP A 128 -21.95 -5.48 0.47
CA ASP A 128 -22.25 -6.71 1.23
C ASP A 128 -21.41 -7.89 0.74
N PHE A 129 -21.26 -8.02 -0.57
CA PHE A 129 -20.41 -9.06 -1.15
C PHE A 129 -18.95 -8.90 -0.75
N VAL A 130 -18.40 -7.67 -0.82
CA VAL A 130 -17.03 -7.41 -0.41
C VAL A 130 -16.84 -7.69 1.07
N ALA A 131 -17.78 -7.26 1.94
CA ALA A 131 -17.74 -7.49 3.38
C ALA A 131 -17.76 -8.98 3.75
N GLU A 132 -18.54 -9.78 3.01
CA GLU A 132 -18.63 -11.22 3.24
C GLU A 132 -17.35 -11.97 2.87
N HIS A 133 -16.63 -11.50 1.83
CA HIS A 133 -15.50 -12.23 1.26
C HIS A 133 -14.14 -11.67 1.63
N TYR A 134 -14.06 -10.45 2.19
CA TYR A 134 -12.79 -9.88 2.59
C TYR A 134 -12.32 -10.45 3.93
N SER A 135 -11.20 -11.18 3.89
CA SER A 135 -10.70 -11.97 5.03
C SER A 135 -10.21 -11.17 6.23
N HIS A 136 -9.89 -9.88 6.06
CA HIS A 136 -9.39 -9.00 7.12
C HIS A 136 -10.48 -8.14 7.77
N SER A 137 -11.73 -8.42 7.49
CA SER A 137 -12.93 -7.87 8.15
C SER A 137 -12.87 -6.40 8.58
N PRO A 138 -12.58 -5.47 7.71
CA PRO A 138 -12.74 -4.05 8.04
C PRO A 138 -14.23 -3.73 8.25
N ASP A 139 -14.50 -2.61 8.89
CA ASP A 139 -15.86 -2.16 9.02
C ASP A 139 -16.50 -1.84 7.65
N ARG A 140 -17.83 -1.78 7.64
CA ARG A 140 -18.60 -1.51 6.43
C ARG A 140 -18.26 -0.17 5.81
N GLN A 141 -18.02 0.86 6.63
CA GLN A 141 -17.70 2.20 6.16
C GLN A 141 -16.38 2.20 5.38
N TYR A 142 -15.36 1.52 5.90
CA TYR A 142 -14.09 1.36 5.21
C TYR A 142 -14.27 0.72 3.82
N ILE A 143 -15.06 -0.36 3.73
CA ILE A 143 -15.33 -1.02 2.45
C ILE A 143 -16.00 -0.06 1.47
N GLU A 144 -17.02 0.69 1.90
CA GLU A 144 -17.72 1.67 1.06
C GLU A 144 -16.77 2.75 0.55
N GLU A 145 -15.88 3.26 1.40
CA GLU A 145 -14.87 4.23 1.02
C GLU A 145 -13.87 3.67 0.01
N ARG A 146 -13.44 2.41 0.16
CA ARG A 146 -12.55 1.75 -0.82
C ARG A 146 -13.24 1.48 -2.15
N ILE A 147 -14.51 1.12 -2.15
CA ILE A 147 -15.33 0.99 -3.36
C ILE A 147 -15.42 2.34 -4.08
N ASP A 148 -15.76 3.40 -3.37
CA ASP A 148 -15.88 4.75 -3.94
C ASP A 148 -14.53 5.26 -4.48
N TYR A 149 -13.44 4.91 -3.82
CA TYR A 149 -12.09 5.25 -4.28
C TYR A 149 -11.74 4.57 -5.61
N GLY A 150 -12.30 3.37 -5.90
CA GLY A 150 -12.16 2.75 -7.21
C GLY A 150 -11.81 1.27 -7.22
N MET A 151 -12.34 0.52 -6.27
CA MET A 151 -12.24 -0.93 -6.27
C MET A 151 -12.72 -1.54 -7.58
N LEU A 152 -11.98 -2.54 -8.11
CA LEU A 152 -12.32 -3.28 -9.32
C LEU A 152 -12.86 -4.66 -8.96
N GLY A 153 -13.86 -5.11 -9.71
CA GLY A 153 -14.39 -6.46 -9.65
C GLY A 153 -14.24 -7.21 -10.97
N ALA A 154 -13.96 -8.49 -10.89
CA ALA A 154 -14.01 -9.42 -12.02
C ALA A 154 -15.35 -10.15 -12.02
N PHE A 155 -16.08 -10.06 -13.13
CA PHE A 155 -17.36 -10.71 -13.33
C PHE A 155 -17.23 -11.83 -14.36
N VAL A 156 -17.61 -13.05 -14.01
CA VAL A 156 -17.63 -14.22 -14.89
C VAL A 156 -19.09 -14.59 -15.15
N ASN A 157 -19.51 -14.63 -16.40
CA ASN A 157 -20.92 -14.83 -16.78
C ASN A 157 -21.88 -13.87 -16.06
N GLY A 158 -21.42 -12.67 -15.71
CA GLY A 158 -22.21 -11.65 -15.00
C GLY A 158 -22.21 -11.78 -13.47
N GLU A 159 -21.64 -12.83 -12.91
CA GLU A 159 -21.49 -13.06 -11.47
C GLU A 159 -20.16 -12.48 -10.96
N LEU A 160 -20.16 -11.78 -9.82
CA LEU A 160 -18.95 -11.22 -9.20
C LEU A 160 -18.10 -12.33 -8.61
N ALA A 161 -16.93 -12.56 -9.21
CA ALA A 161 -16.02 -13.66 -8.92
C ALA A 161 -14.82 -13.27 -8.04
N GLY A 162 -14.61 -11.97 -7.83
CA GLY A 162 -13.53 -11.45 -7.02
C GLY A 162 -13.33 -9.95 -7.21
N PHE A 163 -12.49 -9.37 -6.37
CA PHE A 163 -12.25 -7.93 -6.36
C PHE A 163 -10.81 -7.60 -5.97
N VAL A 164 -10.39 -6.37 -6.24
CA VAL A 164 -9.11 -5.77 -5.80
C VAL A 164 -9.34 -4.31 -5.47
N GLY A 165 -8.74 -3.83 -4.41
CA GLY A 165 -8.82 -2.44 -3.96
C GLY A 165 -7.47 -1.78 -3.76
N VAL A 166 -7.54 -0.58 -3.22
CA VAL A 166 -6.37 0.20 -2.76
C VAL A 166 -6.66 0.65 -1.35
N HIS A 167 -5.74 0.37 -0.44
CA HIS A 167 -5.82 0.81 0.95
C HIS A 167 -5.71 2.34 1.06
N ASP A 168 -6.02 2.88 2.23
CA ASP A 168 -6.03 4.32 2.48
C ASP A 168 -4.68 4.97 2.20
N GLU A 169 -3.61 4.32 2.64
CA GLU A 169 -2.25 4.80 2.44
C GLU A 169 -1.76 4.67 1.00
N GLY A 170 -2.50 3.94 0.15
CA GLY A 170 -2.29 3.87 -1.29
C GLY A 170 -1.72 2.56 -1.82
N SER A 171 -1.47 1.54 -0.98
CA SER A 171 -1.03 0.21 -1.43
C SER A 171 -2.16 -0.54 -2.15
N ILE A 172 -1.83 -1.28 -3.21
CA ILE A 172 -2.74 -2.22 -3.84
C ILE A 172 -2.89 -3.42 -2.91
N GLY A 173 -4.13 -3.75 -2.58
CA GLY A 173 -4.47 -4.85 -1.68
C GLY A 173 -5.94 -5.22 -1.81
N MET A 174 -6.52 -5.77 -0.74
CA MET A 174 -7.93 -6.21 -0.74
C MET A 174 -8.24 -7.14 -1.93
N LEU A 175 -7.27 -7.98 -2.34
CA LEU A 175 -7.45 -8.91 -3.46
C LEU A 175 -8.04 -10.21 -2.96
N GLU A 176 -9.28 -10.48 -3.35
CA GLU A 176 -9.95 -11.75 -3.04
C GLU A 176 -10.58 -12.35 -4.31
N ILE A 177 -10.48 -13.68 -4.42
CA ILE A 177 -11.17 -14.47 -5.43
C ILE A 177 -12.03 -15.51 -4.73
N VAL A 178 -13.32 -15.48 -5.04
CA VAL A 178 -14.29 -16.45 -4.51
C VAL A 178 -13.84 -17.88 -4.83
N PRO A 179 -13.95 -18.82 -3.90
CA PRO A 179 -13.39 -20.17 -4.05
C PRO A 179 -13.73 -20.87 -5.37
N GLU A 180 -14.97 -20.72 -5.85
CA GLU A 180 -15.51 -21.35 -7.06
C GLU A 180 -14.83 -20.86 -8.34
N PHE A 181 -14.27 -19.63 -8.31
CA PHE A 181 -13.62 -18.99 -9.44
C PHE A 181 -12.07 -18.97 -9.33
N LYS A 182 -11.50 -19.69 -8.34
CA LYS A 182 -10.05 -19.81 -8.22
C LYS A 182 -9.45 -20.56 -9.39
N ARG A 183 -8.18 -20.29 -9.69
CA ARG A 183 -7.37 -20.88 -10.77
C ARG A 183 -7.80 -20.52 -12.20
N LEU A 184 -8.71 -19.59 -12.37
CA LEU A 184 -9.08 -19.03 -13.69
C LEU A 184 -8.17 -17.87 -14.12
N GLY A 185 -7.18 -17.50 -13.32
CA GLY A 185 -6.29 -16.38 -13.62
C GLY A 185 -6.82 -15.00 -13.21
N LEU A 186 -7.99 -14.94 -12.53
CA LEU A 186 -8.65 -13.70 -12.14
C LEU A 186 -7.82 -12.84 -11.19
N GLY A 187 -7.08 -13.45 -10.25
CA GLY A 187 -6.18 -12.69 -9.37
C GLY A 187 -5.11 -11.92 -10.15
N SER A 188 -4.48 -12.58 -11.14
CA SER A 188 -3.51 -11.89 -12.00
C SER A 188 -4.14 -10.81 -12.87
N LEU A 189 -5.36 -11.02 -13.34
CA LEU A 189 -6.12 -10.05 -14.13
C LEU A 189 -6.49 -8.82 -13.30
N LEU A 190 -7.04 -9.02 -12.10
CA LEU A 190 -7.44 -7.94 -11.20
C LEU A 190 -6.23 -7.10 -10.75
N GLU A 191 -5.17 -7.75 -10.27
CA GLU A 191 -3.94 -7.07 -9.85
C GLU A 191 -3.33 -6.27 -11.01
N ALA A 192 -3.18 -6.87 -12.20
CA ALA A 192 -2.67 -6.17 -13.38
C ALA A 192 -3.57 -5.00 -13.81
N SER A 193 -4.90 -5.15 -13.70
CA SER A 193 -5.84 -4.07 -14.01
C SER A 193 -5.69 -2.91 -13.03
N MET A 194 -5.51 -3.20 -11.73
CA MET A 194 -5.29 -2.16 -10.72
C MET A 194 -3.92 -1.48 -10.89
N ILE A 195 -2.85 -2.24 -11.18
CA ILE A 195 -1.54 -1.69 -11.52
C ILE A 195 -1.65 -0.71 -12.68
N ASN A 196 -2.34 -1.09 -13.75
CA ASN A 196 -2.53 -0.23 -14.92
C ASN A 196 -3.32 1.05 -14.58
N ALA A 197 -4.38 0.93 -13.78
CA ALA A 197 -5.16 2.08 -13.32
C ALA A 197 -4.32 3.04 -12.46
N ARG A 198 -3.43 2.51 -11.61
CA ARG A 198 -2.52 3.35 -10.80
C ARG A 198 -1.45 4.03 -11.64
N LEU A 199 -0.90 3.33 -12.65
CA LEU A 199 0.03 3.92 -13.62
C LEU A 199 -0.61 5.07 -14.40
N GLU A 200 -1.84 4.90 -14.89
CA GLU A 200 -2.57 5.94 -15.61
C GLU A 200 -2.78 7.20 -14.77
N GLN A 201 -2.94 7.03 -13.45
CA GLN A 201 -3.03 8.12 -12.48
C GLN A 201 -1.67 8.76 -12.15
N GLY A 202 -0.56 8.22 -12.66
CA GLY A 202 0.79 8.74 -12.43
C GLY A 202 1.45 8.28 -11.12
N PHE A 203 0.89 7.26 -10.46
CA PHE A 203 1.48 6.66 -9.27
C PHE A 203 2.50 5.58 -9.61
N ILE A 204 3.37 5.26 -8.65
CA ILE A 204 4.12 4.02 -8.61
C ILE A 204 3.20 2.96 -8.03
N PRO A 205 2.70 1.97 -8.80
CA PRO A 205 1.87 0.91 -8.24
C PRO A 205 2.69 0.07 -7.28
N TYR A 206 2.22 -0.09 -6.04
CA TYR A 206 2.93 -0.88 -5.03
C TYR A 206 1.94 -1.67 -4.17
N GLY A 207 2.45 -2.73 -3.57
CA GLY A 207 1.77 -3.51 -2.56
C GLY A 207 2.71 -3.84 -1.40
N GLN A 208 2.14 -4.02 -0.22
CA GLN A 208 2.86 -4.44 0.98
C GLN A 208 2.39 -5.86 1.33
N VAL A 209 3.29 -6.82 1.16
CA VAL A 209 2.99 -8.23 1.36
C VAL A 209 3.56 -8.69 2.69
N ILE A 210 2.69 -9.10 3.61
CA ILE A 210 3.08 -9.64 4.93
C ILE A 210 4.09 -10.77 4.72
N LEU A 211 5.15 -10.76 5.50
CA LEU A 211 6.19 -11.79 5.44
C LEU A 211 5.57 -13.18 5.60
N GLY A 212 5.88 -14.07 4.65
CA GLY A 212 5.35 -15.42 4.61
C GLY A 212 4.06 -15.59 3.81
N ASN A 213 3.45 -14.53 3.29
CA ASN A 213 2.32 -14.64 2.37
C ASN A 213 2.82 -15.00 0.94
N LEU A 214 3.27 -16.25 0.80
CA LEU A 214 3.82 -16.77 -0.45
C LEU A 214 2.87 -16.68 -1.65
N PRO A 215 1.55 -16.86 -1.54
CA PRO A 215 0.63 -16.66 -2.65
C PRO A 215 0.69 -15.25 -3.24
N SER A 216 0.65 -14.22 -2.40
CA SER A 216 0.74 -12.81 -2.82
C SER A 216 2.11 -12.49 -3.41
N GLU A 217 3.20 -12.93 -2.78
CA GLU A 217 4.56 -12.76 -3.32
C GLU A 217 4.71 -13.36 -4.72
N ARG A 218 4.21 -14.59 -4.93
CA ARG A 218 4.26 -15.27 -6.24
C ARG A 218 3.45 -14.52 -7.29
N LEU A 219 2.29 -13.98 -6.91
CA LEU A 219 1.44 -13.22 -7.82
C LEU A 219 2.14 -11.95 -8.28
N GLN A 220 2.67 -11.16 -7.36
CA GLN A 220 3.34 -9.90 -7.67
C GLN A 220 4.63 -10.13 -8.46
N ASN A 221 5.44 -11.13 -8.10
CA ASN A 221 6.62 -11.53 -8.87
C ASN A 221 6.26 -11.94 -10.31
N LYS A 222 5.17 -12.71 -10.49
CA LYS A 222 4.67 -13.11 -11.82
C LYS A 222 4.27 -11.90 -12.67
N LEU A 223 3.80 -10.83 -12.07
CA LEU A 223 3.43 -9.58 -12.74
C LEU A 223 4.61 -8.63 -12.94
N GLY A 224 5.80 -9.02 -12.49
CA GLY A 224 7.04 -8.27 -12.71
C GLY A 224 7.25 -7.10 -11.76
N LEU A 225 6.62 -7.12 -10.58
CA LEU A 225 6.94 -6.16 -9.54
C LEU A 225 8.33 -6.45 -8.97
N SER A 226 9.09 -5.40 -8.75
CA SER A 226 10.38 -5.45 -8.06
C SER A 226 10.14 -5.44 -6.55
N ARG A 227 10.84 -6.31 -5.82
CA ARG A 227 10.83 -6.31 -4.35
C ARG A 227 11.98 -5.44 -3.83
N ALA A 228 11.71 -4.60 -2.83
CA ALA A 228 12.74 -3.90 -2.08
C ALA A 228 13.69 -4.90 -1.39
N GLU A 229 14.96 -4.53 -1.23
CA GLU A 229 15.92 -5.33 -0.44
C GLU A 229 15.56 -5.31 1.05
N GLY A 230 15.17 -4.13 1.56
CA GLY A 230 14.65 -3.95 2.92
C GLY A 230 13.19 -4.34 3.06
N ILE A 231 12.73 -4.30 4.29
CA ILE A 231 11.31 -4.48 4.66
C ILE A 231 10.73 -3.17 5.15
N VAL A 232 9.42 -3.06 5.11
CA VAL A 232 8.67 -2.02 5.81
C VAL A 232 7.95 -2.66 6.99
N SER A 233 7.91 -1.95 8.11
CA SER A 233 7.26 -2.45 9.32
C SER A 233 6.19 -1.49 9.79
N TRP A 234 4.98 -2.01 9.91
CA TRP A 234 3.88 -1.32 10.56
C TRP A 234 4.02 -1.46 12.06
N LEU A 235 4.11 -0.34 12.75
CA LEU A 235 4.23 -0.25 14.19
C LEU A 235 2.98 0.40 14.75
N THR A 236 2.30 -0.25 15.70
CA THR A 236 1.05 0.25 16.29
C THR A 236 1.04 0.08 17.81
N ARG A 237 0.19 0.88 18.50
CA ARG A 237 0.00 0.78 19.95
C ARG A 237 -1.05 -0.25 20.35
N LYS A 238 -1.89 -0.67 19.42
CA LYS A 238 -2.89 -1.74 19.60
C LYS A 238 -2.79 -2.70 18.45
N ASP A 239 -3.20 -3.92 18.67
CA ASP A 239 -3.34 -4.88 17.59
C ASP A 239 -4.43 -4.43 16.63
N VAL A 240 -4.06 -4.26 15.36
CA VAL A 240 -4.94 -3.88 14.26
C VAL A 240 -4.79 -4.87 13.09
N PHE A 241 -4.05 -5.96 13.33
CA PHE A 241 -3.67 -6.93 12.32
C PHE A 241 -4.39 -8.28 12.47
N GLU A 242 -5.19 -8.46 13.56
CA GLU A 242 -6.02 -9.63 13.80
C GLU A 242 -7.39 -9.58 13.09
#